data_02b7c2d306b3d8191e7a85afb2d79a91
#
_entry.id   02b7c2d306b3d8191e7a85afb2d79a91
#
_cell.length_a   1.000
_cell.length_b   1.000
_cell.length_c   1.000
_cell.angle_alpha   90.00
_cell.angle_beta   90.00
_cell.angle_gamma   90.00
#
_symmetry.space_group_name_H-M   'P 1'
#
loop_
_entity.id
_entity.type
_entity.pdbx_description
1 polymer ?
#
loop_
_entity_poly.entity_id
_entity_poly.type
_entity_poly.pdbx_seq_one_letter_code
_entity_poly.pdbx_strand_id
1 'polypeptide(L)'
;MSQGDSSQVLDQNGKPYNRLALVFTMLIGTFSNFITTTMLTTAFPSLMKSFNISANTVQWLTTGFMLVMGITMPITGFFIKRFDSRKLYLSSAAIFLMGTVICFFANSFATILIGRLVQAVGVGITAPVYQTIMASIYPPNKRGTAMGMAGLVIGLAPAIGPTFSGWLLQNYSWRMLFLLIMPISVLVLILGYFTLRKVLPTEKAPIDWSSVLMSIIGFGSMLFGFSSVGNYSWTDPIVYVTLIIGVIFVAFFVWRSLKINNPLLEFKVFKHSDYTLSVILVAVAFMSMNGFTLILPLYLQTIRGESPLISGLTLLPGAIVIGLMNPVTGRIFDRMGGRNMAITGMFLLTATTATFIPVTDKTPISYLVVFYMVRMFGISMVTMPTTTTGINALPLNLIGSGTVVNNTIRQVFASMGTAILVSVMSNITLNNTPAQTVMSQTPVLFKKLSLQANIVGFRYAFVISTSFALVGFILSFFLKSDKEAL
;
A
#
# COMPACT_ATOMS: atom_id res chain seq x y z
N MET A 1 -0.33 38.22 13.86
CA MET A 1 -1.17 38.31 12.64
C MET A 1 -0.23 38.37 11.46
N SER A 2 0.09 37.23 10.86
CA SER A 2 0.95 37.16 9.67
C SER A 2 0.07 37.29 8.43
N GLN A 3 0.41 38.24 7.58
CA GLN A 3 -0.21 38.46 6.27
C GLN A 3 -0.28 37.13 5.51
N GLY A 4 -1.51 36.67 5.26
CA GLY A 4 -1.77 35.50 4.43
C GLY A 4 -1.29 35.77 3.01
N ASP A 5 -0.46 34.86 2.52
CA ASP A 5 -0.02 34.82 1.12
C ASP A 5 -1.25 34.66 0.21
N SER A 6 -1.83 35.81 -0.16
CA SER A 6 -3.03 35.94 -1.01
C SER A 6 -2.68 35.92 -2.50
N SER A 7 -1.60 35.25 -2.88
CA SER A 7 -1.38 34.90 -4.28
C SER A 7 -2.46 33.90 -4.72
N GLN A 8 -3.42 34.39 -5.50
CA GLN A 8 -4.48 33.56 -6.08
C GLN A 8 -3.82 32.42 -6.85
N VAL A 9 -4.04 31.17 -6.39
CA VAL A 9 -3.53 29.99 -7.07
C VAL A 9 -4.34 29.80 -8.34
N LEU A 10 -3.66 29.82 -9.48
CA LEU A 10 -4.27 29.69 -10.80
C LEU A 10 -4.15 28.24 -11.31
N ASP A 11 -5.20 27.77 -11.97
CA ASP A 11 -5.17 26.50 -12.71
C ASP A 11 -4.44 26.66 -14.06
N GLN A 12 -4.29 25.57 -14.83
CA GLN A 12 -3.64 25.58 -16.16
C GLN A 12 -4.36 26.43 -17.21
N ASN A 13 -5.59 26.90 -16.92
CA ASN A 13 -6.37 27.79 -17.78
C ASN A 13 -6.35 29.24 -17.25
N GLY A 14 -5.52 29.56 -16.25
CA GLY A 14 -5.44 30.87 -15.64
C GLY A 14 -6.62 31.22 -14.73
N LYS A 15 -7.45 30.27 -14.31
CA LYS A 15 -8.59 30.51 -13.42
C LYS A 15 -8.22 30.31 -11.95
N PRO A 16 -8.62 31.19 -11.04
CA PRO A 16 -8.37 31.04 -9.63
C PRO A 16 -9.16 29.85 -9.06
N TYR A 17 -8.55 29.14 -8.10
CA TYR A 17 -9.21 28.04 -7.40
C TYR A 17 -8.84 27.98 -5.92
N ASN A 18 -9.73 27.38 -5.13
CA ASN A 18 -9.50 27.16 -3.72
C ASN A 18 -8.70 25.85 -3.52
N ARG A 19 -7.40 25.97 -3.19
CA ARG A 19 -6.49 24.84 -2.97
C ARG A 19 -6.99 23.93 -1.84
N LEU A 20 -7.48 24.51 -0.73
CA LEU A 20 -7.94 23.74 0.43
C LEU A 20 -9.18 22.90 0.09
N ALA A 21 -10.14 23.48 -0.63
CA ALA A 21 -11.34 22.74 -1.05
C ALA A 21 -11.00 21.59 -2.00
N LEU A 22 -10.07 21.78 -2.94
CA LEU A 22 -9.57 20.75 -3.83
C LEU A 22 -8.91 19.62 -3.03
N VAL A 23 -7.99 19.96 -2.13
CA VAL A 23 -7.25 18.98 -1.29
C VAL A 23 -8.22 18.21 -0.41
N PHE A 24 -9.16 18.88 0.26
CA PHE A 24 -10.12 18.25 1.15
C PHE A 24 -11.04 17.25 0.41
N THR A 25 -11.52 17.62 -0.78
CA THR A 25 -12.30 16.71 -1.64
C THR A 25 -11.51 15.47 -2.01
N MET A 26 -10.24 15.65 -2.39
CA MET A 26 -9.37 14.53 -2.75
C MET A 26 -9.04 13.66 -1.54
N LEU A 27 -8.85 14.24 -0.34
CA LEU A 27 -8.62 13.50 0.90
C LEU A 27 -9.80 12.58 1.23
N ILE A 28 -11.04 13.10 1.19
CA ILE A 28 -12.26 12.29 1.45
C ILE A 28 -12.36 11.14 0.45
N GLY A 29 -12.18 11.42 -0.86
CA GLY A 29 -12.27 10.38 -1.88
C GLY A 29 -11.20 9.30 -1.73
N THR A 30 -9.97 9.72 -1.48
CA THR A 30 -8.86 8.78 -1.26
C THR A 30 -9.05 7.97 0.03
N PHE A 31 -9.55 8.59 1.11
CA PHE A 31 -9.90 7.89 2.34
C PHE A 31 -10.97 6.81 2.11
N SER A 32 -12.07 7.17 1.42
CA SER A 32 -13.13 6.23 1.05
C SER A 32 -12.59 5.05 0.22
N ASN A 33 -11.67 5.30 -0.69
CA ASN A 33 -11.04 4.28 -1.50
C ASN A 33 -10.17 3.33 -0.66
N PHE A 34 -9.31 3.87 0.22
CA PHE A 34 -8.37 3.05 1.00
C PHE A 34 -9.02 2.29 2.14
N ILE A 35 -10.10 2.79 2.77
CA ILE A 35 -10.81 2.05 3.80
C ILE A 35 -11.43 0.75 3.23
N THR A 36 -11.87 0.78 1.97
CA THR A 36 -12.45 -0.40 1.32
C THR A 36 -11.42 -1.50 1.03
N THR A 37 -10.12 -1.20 1.03
CA THR A 37 -9.08 -2.21 0.78
C THR A 37 -9.04 -3.29 1.86
N THR A 38 -9.36 -2.93 3.11
CA THR A 38 -9.24 -3.82 4.28
C THR A 38 -10.57 -4.13 4.96
N MET A 39 -11.60 -3.27 4.81
CA MET A 39 -12.86 -3.45 5.53
C MET A 39 -13.58 -4.77 5.20
N LEU A 40 -13.34 -5.33 3.99
CA LEU A 40 -14.04 -6.54 3.56
C LEU A 40 -13.49 -7.82 4.21
N THR A 41 -12.27 -7.79 4.74
CA THR A 41 -11.64 -8.97 5.35
C THR A 41 -12.41 -9.47 6.58
N THR A 42 -13.02 -8.57 7.34
CA THR A 42 -13.88 -8.92 8.49
C THR A 42 -15.22 -9.51 8.08
N ALA A 43 -15.67 -9.26 6.83
CA ALA A 43 -16.90 -9.80 6.28
C ALA A 43 -16.73 -11.20 5.67
N PHE A 44 -15.51 -11.74 5.58
CA PHE A 44 -15.26 -13.05 4.95
C PHE A 44 -16.13 -14.18 5.49
N PRO A 45 -16.28 -14.39 6.81
CA PRO A 45 -17.14 -15.45 7.32
C PRO A 45 -18.61 -15.31 6.88
N SER A 46 -19.12 -14.07 6.86
CA SER A 46 -20.48 -13.77 6.40
C SER A 46 -20.66 -14.03 4.90
N LEU A 47 -19.65 -13.65 4.09
CA LEU A 47 -19.64 -13.87 2.64
C LEU A 47 -19.51 -15.36 2.30
N MET A 48 -18.66 -16.10 3.01
CA MET A 48 -18.52 -17.56 2.86
C MET A 48 -19.85 -18.27 3.10
N LYS A 49 -20.56 -17.87 4.17
CA LYS A 49 -21.90 -18.41 4.48
C LYS A 49 -22.93 -17.98 3.43
N SER A 50 -22.94 -16.71 3.01
CA SER A 50 -23.94 -16.17 2.07
C SER A 50 -23.83 -16.77 0.67
N PHE A 51 -22.63 -17.07 0.20
CA PHE A 51 -22.38 -17.59 -1.14
C PHE A 51 -21.98 -19.07 -1.17
N ASN A 52 -21.91 -19.73 0.00
CA ASN A 52 -21.49 -21.14 0.14
C ASN A 52 -20.12 -21.40 -0.53
N ILE A 53 -19.11 -20.60 -0.21
CA ILE A 53 -17.77 -20.66 -0.80
C ILE A 53 -16.71 -20.91 0.27
N SER A 54 -15.56 -21.44 -0.17
CA SER A 54 -14.40 -21.71 0.71
C SER A 54 -13.64 -20.44 1.11
N ALA A 55 -12.82 -20.54 2.16
CA ALA A 55 -11.92 -19.47 2.59
C ALA A 55 -10.94 -19.04 1.48
N ASN A 56 -10.42 -20.00 0.70
CA ASN A 56 -9.53 -19.69 -0.42
C ASN A 56 -10.27 -18.91 -1.53
N THR A 57 -11.53 -19.23 -1.77
CA THR A 57 -12.32 -18.52 -2.78
C THR A 57 -12.63 -17.09 -2.34
N VAL A 58 -13.00 -16.85 -1.09
CA VAL A 58 -13.34 -15.49 -0.61
C VAL A 58 -12.13 -14.57 -0.59
N GLN A 59 -10.91 -15.08 -0.39
CA GLN A 59 -9.66 -14.30 -0.43
C GLN A 59 -9.44 -13.58 -1.76
N TRP A 60 -9.98 -14.10 -2.88
CA TRP A 60 -9.89 -13.44 -4.18
C TRP A 60 -10.51 -12.04 -4.20
N LEU A 61 -11.44 -11.74 -3.31
CA LEU A 61 -12.01 -10.38 -3.16
C LEU A 61 -10.95 -9.36 -2.72
N THR A 62 -9.90 -9.78 -2.02
CA THR A 62 -8.78 -8.92 -1.61
C THR A 62 -7.59 -9.09 -2.54
N THR A 63 -7.19 -10.32 -2.84
CA THR A 63 -6.03 -10.61 -3.71
C THR A 63 -6.27 -10.08 -5.13
N GLY A 64 -7.43 -10.36 -5.72
CA GLY A 64 -7.81 -9.84 -7.04
C GLY A 64 -7.89 -8.32 -7.07
N PHE A 65 -8.42 -7.71 -6.00
CA PHE A 65 -8.44 -6.25 -5.85
C PHE A 65 -7.02 -5.67 -5.84
N MET A 66 -6.11 -6.18 -5.01
CA MET A 66 -4.73 -5.70 -4.92
C MET A 66 -3.96 -5.90 -6.24
N LEU A 67 -4.22 -7.01 -6.92
CA LEU A 67 -3.62 -7.33 -8.21
C LEU A 67 -4.05 -6.32 -9.28
N VAL A 68 -5.36 -6.10 -9.46
CA VAL A 68 -5.88 -5.15 -10.46
C VAL A 68 -5.46 -3.71 -10.12
N MET A 69 -5.49 -3.33 -8.84
CA MET A 69 -4.97 -2.03 -8.39
C MET A 69 -3.50 -1.86 -8.80
N GLY A 70 -2.66 -2.86 -8.54
CA GLY A 70 -1.23 -2.84 -8.88
C GLY A 70 -0.96 -2.78 -10.39
N ILE A 71 -1.75 -3.51 -11.19
CA ILE A 71 -1.67 -3.47 -12.67
C ILE A 71 -2.09 -2.10 -13.21
N THR A 72 -3.09 -1.46 -12.59
CA THR A 72 -3.64 -0.18 -13.06
C THR A 72 -2.68 0.98 -12.78
N MET A 73 -1.87 0.91 -11.72
CA MET A 73 -0.92 1.98 -11.35
C MET A 73 0.04 2.38 -12.47
N PRO A 74 0.79 1.48 -13.14
CA PRO A 74 1.69 1.85 -14.23
C PRO A 74 0.96 2.55 -15.39
N ILE A 75 -0.23 2.09 -15.72
CA ILE A 75 -1.06 2.65 -16.82
C ILE A 75 -1.50 4.08 -16.47
N THR A 76 -1.71 4.37 -15.19
CA THR A 76 -2.09 5.70 -14.71
C THR A 76 -1.05 6.77 -15.04
N GLY A 77 0.24 6.41 -15.18
CA GLY A 77 1.30 7.33 -15.62
C GLY A 77 1.01 7.96 -16.98
N PHE A 78 0.52 7.17 -17.93
CA PHE A 78 0.05 7.67 -19.21
C PHE A 78 -1.21 8.52 -19.06
N PHE A 79 -2.17 8.09 -18.25
CA PHE A 79 -3.41 8.84 -18.04
C PHE A 79 -3.17 10.23 -17.47
N ILE A 80 -2.22 10.38 -16.54
CA ILE A 80 -1.82 11.67 -15.96
C ILE A 80 -1.26 12.62 -17.03
N LYS A 81 -0.46 12.11 -17.96
CA LYS A 81 0.10 12.92 -19.06
C LYS A 81 -0.95 13.30 -20.12
N ARG A 82 -1.90 12.41 -20.38
CA ARG A 82 -2.85 12.54 -21.51
C ARG A 82 -4.13 13.27 -21.14
N PHE A 83 -4.68 13.01 -19.97
CA PHE A 83 -6.01 13.48 -19.57
C PHE A 83 -5.95 14.64 -18.59
N ASP A 84 -6.95 15.51 -18.67
CA ASP A 84 -7.18 16.55 -17.68
C ASP A 84 -7.29 15.94 -16.28
N SER A 85 -6.50 16.46 -15.33
CA SER A 85 -6.43 15.94 -13.95
C SER A 85 -7.78 15.96 -13.23
N ARG A 86 -8.66 16.95 -13.52
CA ARG A 86 -10.03 16.99 -13.00
C ARG A 86 -10.86 15.82 -13.55
N LYS A 87 -10.86 15.66 -14.89
CA LYS A 87 -11.62 14.58 -15.55
C LYS A 87 -11.12 13.20 -15.11
N LEU A 88 -9.80 13.04 -15.02
CA LEU A 88 -9.17 11.78 -14.63
C LEU A 88 -9.55 11.38 -13.19
N TYR A 89 -9.49 12.32 -12.24
CA TYR A 89 -9.89 12.03 -10.87
C TYR A 89 -11.39 11.73 -10.76
N LEU A 90 -12.25 12.51 -11.41
CA LEU A 90 -13.70 12.28 -11.41
C LEU A 90 -14.06 10.94 -12.06
N SER A 91 -13.40 10.57 -13.18
CA SER A 91 -13.62 9.26 -13.82
C SER A 91 -13.20 8.12 -12.91
N SER A 92 -12.06 8.23 -12.21
CA SER A 92 -11.62 7.19 -11.26
C SER A 92 -12.59 7.04 -10.08
N ALA A 93 -13.12 8.15 -9.55
CA ALA A 93 -14.14 8.14 -8.49
C ALA A 93 -15.47 7.55 -8.99
N ALA A 94 -15.88 7.83 -10.23
CA ALA A 94 -17.07 7.24 -10.84
C ALA A 94 -16.91 5.73 -11.06
N ILE A 95 -15.75 5.27 -11.54
CA ILE A 95 -15.44 3.83 -11.67
C ILE A 95 -15.50 3.15 -10.30
N PHE A 96 -14.92 3.77 -9.26
CA PHE A 96 -14.97 3.24 -7.90
C PHE A 96 -16.42 3.15 -7.39
N LEU A 97 -17.23 4.19 -7.58
CA LEU A 97 -18.65 4.18 -7.21
C LEU A 97 -19.43 3.08 -7.98
N MET A 98 -19.19 2.93 -9.28
CA MET A 98 -19.80 1.87 -10.08
C MET A 98 -19.47 0.49 -9.52
N GLY A 99 -18.21 0.22 -9.20
CA GLY A 99 -17.79 -1.02 -8.54
C GLY A 99 -18.47 -1.22 -7.18
N THR A 100 -18.65 -0.14 -6.40
CA THR A 100 -19.33 -0.17 -5.10
C THR A 100 -20.83 -0.53 -5.27
N VAL A 101 -21.49 0.04 -6.27
CA VAL A 101 -22.89 -0.27 -6.62
C VAL A 101 -23.03 -1.76 -7.04
N ILE A 102 -22.13 -2.25 -7.90
CA ILE A 102 -22.13 -3.67 -8.30
C ILE A 102 -21.97 -4.58 -7.07
N CYS A 103 -21.05 -4.25 -6.16
CA CYS A 103 -20.87 -5.02 -4.93
C CYS A 103 -22.10 -5.01 -4.03
N PHE A 104 -22.80 -3.88 -3.89
CA PHE A 104 -24.00 -3.77 -3.06
C PHE A 104 -25.13 -4.65 -3.58
N PHE A 105 -25.37 -4.65 -4.89
CA PHE A 105 -26.42 -5.44 -5.54
C PHE A 105 -26.00 -6.89 -5.86
N ALA A 106 -24.80 -7.31 -5.44
CA ALA A 106 -24.28 -8.63 -5.76
C ALA A 106 -25.14 -9.76 -5.13
N ASN A 107 -25.56 -10.70 -5.98
CA ASN A 107 -26.30 -11.91 -5.59
C ASN A 107 -25.48 -13.19 -5.79
N SER A 108 -24.24 -13.06 -6.33
CA SER A 108 -23.31 -14.17 -6.51
C SER A 108 -21.88 -13.72 -6.17
N PHE A 109 -21.00 -14.71 -5.88
CA PHE A 109 -19.58 -14.44 -5.68
C PHE A 109 -18.92 -13.80 -6.92
N ALA A 110 -19.29 -14.26 -8.12
CA ALA A 110 -18.76 -13.69 -9.36
C ALA A 110 -19.11 -12.19 -9.49
N THR A 111 -20.35 -11.81 -9.15
CA THR A 111 -20.78 -10.40 -9.22
C THR A 111 -20.03 -9.52 -8.23
N ILE A 112 -19.87 -9.97 -6.96
CA ILE A 112 -19.12 -9.17 -5.98
C ILE A 112 -17.64 -9.09 -6.35
N LEU A 113 -17.05 -10.16 -6.91
CA LEU A 113 -15.69 -10.16 -7.40
C LEU A 113 -15.50 -9.14 -8.53
N ILE A 114 -16.37 -9.14 -9.54
CA ILE A 114 -16.35 -8.15 -10.61
C ILE A 114 -16.43 -6.73 -10.05
N GLY A 115 -17.37 -6.47 -9.14
CA GLY A 115 -17.49 -5.17 -8.48
C GLY A 115 -16.20 -4.75 -7.77
N ARG A 116 -15.52 -5.68 -7.08
CA ARG A 116 -14.22 -5.47 -6.43
C ARG A 116 -13.10 -5.15 -7.43
N LEU A 117 -13.05 -5.85 -8.56
CA LEU A 117 -12.08 -5.58 -9.62
C LEU A 117 -12.30 -4.20 -10.24
N VAL A 118 -13.55 -3.80 -10.47
CA VAL A 118 -13.91 -2.45 -10.94
C VAL A 118 -13.51 -1.38 -9.91
N GLN A 119 -13.79 -1.58 -8.61
CA GLN A 119 -13.30 -0.69 -7.55
C GLN A 119 -11.77 -0.54 -7.59
N ALA A 120 -11.05 -1.65 -7.78
CA ALA A 120 -9.60 -1.68 -7.81
C ALA A 120 -9.00 -0.81 -8.94
N VAL A 121 -9.63 -0.79 -10.12
CA VAL A 121 -9.26 0.12 -11.21
C VAL A 121 -9.39 1.59 -10.75
N GLY A 122 -10.50 1.94 -10.12
CA GLY A 122 -10.72 3.29 -9.58
C GLY A 122 -9.63 3.71 -8.59
N VAL A 123 -9.31 2.82 -7.63
CA VAL A 123 -8.27 3.09 -6.60
C VAL A 123 -6.87 3.17 -7.22
N GLY A 124 -6.56 2.27 -8.17
CA GLY A 124 -5.27 2.24 -8.86
C GLY A 124 -4.98 3.51 -9.68
N ILE A 125 -6.03 4.19 -10.16
CA ILE A 125 -5.90 5.51 -10.79
C ILE A 125 -5.84 6.61 -9.74
N THR A 126 -6.74 6.61 -8.75
CA THR A 126 -6.87 7.68 -7.77
C THR A 126 -5.58 7.92 -6.98
N ALA A 127 -4.90 6.87 -6.52
CA ALA A 127 -3.75 6.99 -5.64
C ALA A 127 -2.56 7.75 -6.28
N PRO A 128 -2.05 7.38 -7.48
CA PRO A 128 -0.99 8.15 -8.13
C PRO A 128 -1.43 9.55 -8.57
N VAL A 129 -2.67 9.71 -9.05
CA VAL A 129 -3.21 11.02 -9.45
C VAL A 129 -3.25 11.98 -8.27
N TYR A 130 -3.77 11.51 -7.14
CA TYR A 130 -3.81 12.30 -5.90
C TYR A 130 -2.42 12.76 -5.46
N GLN A 131 -1.45 11.83 -5.38
CA GLN A 131 -0.08 12.17 -4.97
C GLN A 131 0.60 13.11 -5.97
N THR A 132 0.41 12.91 -7.28
CA THR A 132 0.96 13.79 -8.32
C THR A 132 0.39 15.21 -8.21
N ILE A 133 -0.92 15.34 -8.02
CA ILE A 133 -1.56 16.64 -7.82
C ILE A 133 -1.00 17.32 -6.56
N MET A 134 -0.94 16.60 -5.43
CA MET A 134 -0.40 17.14 -4.19
C MET A 134 1.05 17.62 -4.35
N ALA A 135 1.91 16.85 -5.02
CA ALA A 135 3.29 17.25 -5.28
C ALA A 135 3.40 18.46 -6.24
N SER A 136 2.44 18.64 -7.13
CA SER A 136 2.48 19.70 -8.16
C SER A 136 1.89 21.04 -7.71
N ILE A 137 0.83 21.02 -6.88
CA ILE A 137 0.16 22.26 -6.42
C ILE A 137 0.86 22.93 -5.23
N TYR A 138 1.79 22.22 -4.58
CA TYR A 138 2.59 22.78 -3.49
C TYR A 138 4.03 23.04 -3.92
N PRO A 139 4.64 24.16 -3.46
CA PRO A 139 6.05 24.46 -3.73
C PRO A 139 6.95 23.44 -3.00
N PRO A 140 8.20 23.24 -3.45
CA PRO A 140 9.09 22.22 -2.90
C PRO A 140 9.24 22.24 -1.37
N ASN A 141 9.30 23.44 -0.77
CA ASN A 141 9.43 23.65 0.67
C ASN A 141 8.16 23.36 1.50
N LYS A 142 7.02 23.08 0.87
CA LYS A 142 5.74 22.71 1.52
C LYS A 142 5.25 21.32 1.06
N ARG A 143 5.98 20.63 0.20
CA ARG A 143 5.60 19.30 -0.31
C ARG A 143 5.60 18.24 0.77
N GLY A 144 6.50 18.32 1.75
CA GLY A 144 6.53 17.41 2.89
C GLY A 144 5.22 17.41 3.66
N THR A 145 4.71 18.59 4.01
CA THR A 145 3.39 18.74 4.65
C THR A 145 2.26 18.19 3.78
N ALA A 146 2.27 18.48 2.46
CA ALA A 146 1.27 17.98 1.54
C ALA A 146 1.29 16.45 1.41
N MET A 147 2.47 15.87 1.24
CA MET A 147 2.64 14.41 1.16
C MET A 147 2.35 13.74 2.52
N GLY A 148 2.63 14.41 3.63
CA GLY A 148 2.22 13.96 4.97
C GLY A 148 0.70 13.85 5.12
N MET A 149 -0.08 14.81 4.58
CA MET A 149 -1.54 14.70 4.53
C MET A 149 -2.00 13.53 3.64
N ALA A 150 -1.31 13.29 2.52
CA ALA A 150 -1.55 12.10 1.71
C ALA A 150 -1.29 10.81 2.50
N GLY A 151 -0.19 10.79 3.24
CA GLY A 151 0.19 9.67 4.10
C GLY A 151 -0.78 9.39 5.24
N LEU A 152 -1.42 10.43 5.81
CA LEU A 152 -2.47 10.26 6.81
C LEU A 152 -3.58 9.36 6.27
N VAL A 153 -4.08 9.66 5.09
CA VAL A 153 -5.18 8.89 4.48
C VAL A 153 -4.76 7.47 4.15
N ILE A 154 -3.59 7.31 3.50
CA ILE A 154 -3.08 6.02 3.09
C ILE A 154 -2.76 5.11 4.29
N GLY A 155 -2.29 5.69 5.41
CA GLY A 155 -1.96 4.94 6.62
C GLY A 155 -3.14 4.65 7.52
N LEU A 156 -4.03 5.63 7.72
CA LEU A 156 -5.12 5.52 8.69
C LEU A 156 -6.33 4.76 8.14
N ALA A 157 -6.67 4.95 6.86
CA ALA A 157 -7.88 4.36 6.30
C ALA A 157 -7.89 2.82 6.35
N PRO A 158 -6.82 2.10 5.96
CA PRO A 158 -6.79 0.64 6.06
C PRO A 158 -6.88 0.11 7.50
N ALA A 159 -6.48 0.91 8.48
CA ALA A 159 -6.51 0.52 9.88
C ALA A 159 -7.90 0.66 10.51
N ILE A 160 -8.62 1.70 10.14
CA ILE A 160 -10.00 1.92 10.57
C ILE A 160 -10.94 0.89 9.92
N GLY A 161 -10.63 0.45 8.71
CA GLY A 161 -11.46 -0.45 7.93
C GLY A 161 -11.97 -1.67 8.71
N PRO A 162 -11.11 -2.55 9.24
CA PRO A 162 -11.53 -3.74 9.96
C PRO A 162 -12.33 -3.44 11.24
N THR A 163 -11.94 -2.41 11.99
CA THR A 163 -12.64 -2.02 13.22
C THR A 163 -14.04 -1.51 12.94
N PHE A 164 -14.16 -0.61 11.96
CA PHE A 164 -15.43 -0.05 11.53
C PHE A 164 -16.37 -1.12 10.94
N SER A 165 -15.83 -1.97 10.06
CA SER A 165 -16.62 -3.05 9.46
C SER A 165 -16.98 -4.13 10.49
N GLY A 166 -16.09 -4.45 11.43
CA GLY A 166 -16.39 -5.39 12.51
C GLY A 166 -17.55 -4.92 13.38
N TRP A 167 -17.59 -3.63 13.74
CA TRP A 167 -18.71 -3.03 14.46
C TRP A 167 -20.01 -3.09 13.66
N LEU A 168 -19.96 -2.77 12.38
CA LEU A 168 -21.14 -2.75 11.52
C LEU A 168 -21.74 -4.16 11.32
N LEU A 169 -20.87 -5.16 11.15
CA LEU A 169 -21.27 -6.55 10.88
C LEU A 169 -21.89 -7.26 12.11
N GLN A 170 -21.78 -6.70 13.32
CA GLN A 170 -22.47 -7.23 14.49
C GLN A 170 -24.00 -7.13 14.35
N ASN A 171 -24.51 -6.08 13.70
CA ASN A 171 -25.93 -5.78 13.63
C ASN A 171 -26.50 -5.76 12.21
N TYR A 172 -25.63 -5.72 11.19
CA TYR A 172 -26.05 -5.53 9.80
C TYR A 172 -25.38 -6.53 8.86
N SER A 173 -25.95 -6.69 7.68
CA SER A 173 -25.37 -7.54 6.65
C SER A 173 -24.14 -6.90 6.01
N TRP A 174 -23.28 -7.73 5.39
CA TRP A 174 -22.08 -7.27 4.69
C TRP A 174 -22.37 -6.23 3.58
N ARG A 175 -23.61 -6.19 3.04
CA ARG A 175 -24.00 -5.19 2.04
C ARG A 175 -23.95 -3.76 2.58
N MET A 176 -24.14 -3.57 3.88
CA MET A 176 -24.09 -2.25 4.51
C MET A 176 -22.69 -1.60 4.41
N LEU A 177 -21.63 -2.41 4.29
CA LEU A 177 -20.28 -1.89 4.06
C LEU A 177 -20.23 -1.06 2.76
N PHE A 178 -20.86 -1.55 1.71
CA PHE A 178 -20.91 -0.85 0.43
C PHE A 178 -21.92 0.30 0.43
N LEU A 179 -23.06 0.12 1.10
CA LEU A 179 -24.08 1.17 1.21
C LEU A 179 -23.55 2.43 1.88
N LEU A 180 -22.72 2.31 2.91
CA LEU A 180 -22.12 3.46 3.59
C LEU A 180 -21.05 4.19 2.77
N ILE A 181 -20.37 3.46 1.90
CA ILE A 181 -19.36 4.04 1.01
C ILE A 181 -19.98 4.79 -0.18
N MET A 182 -21.17 4.36 -0.64
CA MET A 182 -21.86 5.00 -1.78
C MET A 182 -22.11 6.51 -1.59
N PRO A 183 -22.79 6.98 -0.51
CA PRO A 183 -23.04 8.41 -0.34
C PRO A 183 -21.77 9.23 -0.23
N ILE A 184 -20.70 8.68 0.38
CA ILE A 184 -19.40 9.34 0.43
C ILE A 184 -18.82 9.49 -0.99
N SER A 185 -18.89 8.44 -1.81
CA SER A 185 -18.41 8.47 -3.19
C SER A 185 -19.22 9.43 -4.06
N VAL A 186 -20.54 9.50 -3.88
CA VAL A 186 -21.41 10.47 -4.54
C VAL A 186 -21.07 11.90 -4.12
N LEU A 187 -20.88 12.12 -2.81
CA LEU A 187 -20.44 13.42 -2.28
C LEU A 187 -19.10 13.87 -2.90
N VAL A 188 -18.13 12.95 -3.02
CA VAL A 188 -16.83 13.21 -3.67
C VAL A 188 -17.00 13.61 -5.13
N LEU A 189 -17.90 12.98 -5.88
CA LEU A 189 -18.20 13.36 -7.26
C LEU A 189 -18.82 14.76 -7.35
N ILE A 190 -19.78 15.07 -6.47
CA ILE A 190 -20.44 16.37 -6.41
C ILE A 190 -19.43 17.45 -6.03
N LEU A 191 -18.71 17.29 -4.91
CA LEU A 191 -17.69 18.25 -4.46
C LEU A 191 -16.58 18.37 -5.51
N GLY A 192 -16.14 17.26 -6.10
CA GLY A 192 -15.10 17.26 -7.13
C GLY A 192 -15.50 17.99 -8.40
N TYR A 193 -16.79 17.95 -8.78
CA TYR A 193 -17.30 18.73 -9.91
C TYR A 193 -17.10 20.23 -9.70
N PHE A 194 -17.26 20.74 -8.49
CA PHE A 194 -17.12 22.16 -8.17
C PHE A 194 -15.69 22.58 -7.81
N THR A 195 -14.94 21.73 -7.09
CA THR A 195 -13.64 22.08 -6.47
C THR A 195 -12.43 21.70 -7.32
N LEU A 196 -12.51 20.59 -8.07
CA LEU A 196 -11.36 20.12 -8.86
C LEU A 196 -11.14 20.98 -10.10
N ARG A 197 -9.88 21.19 -10.44
CA ARG A 197 -9.43 21.99 -11.59
C ARG A 197 -8.36 21.25 -12.39
N LYS A 198 -8.11 21.69 -13.61
CA LYS A 198 -6.99 21.22 -14.42
C LYS A 198 -5.70 21.84 -13.88
N VAL A 199 -5.00 21.11 -13.02
CA VAL A 199 -3.78 21.58 -12.37
C VAL A 199 -2.50 20.94 -12.92
N LEU A 200 -2.63 19.86 -13.70
CA LEU A 200 -1.50 19.19 -14.34
C LEU A 200 -1.46 19.54 -15.83
N PRO A 201 -0.26 19.74 -16.42
CA PRO A 201 -0.10 19.89 -17.85
C PRO A 201 -0.48 18.59 -18.57
N THR A 202 -1.01 18.72 -19.79
CA THR A 202 -1.42 17.57 -20.59
C THR A 202 -0.71 17.61 -21.95
N GLU A 203 -0.30 16.43 -22.44
CA GLU A 203 0.36 16.21 -23.73
C GLU A 203 -0.51 15.33 -24.63
N LYS A 204 -0.50 15.63 -25.93
CA LYS A 204 -1.21 14.81 -26.93
C LYS A 204 -0.29 13.67 -27.40
N ALA A 205 -0.05 12.68 -26.56
CA ALA A 205 0.71 11.50 -26.94
C ALA A 205 -0.21 10.34 -27.34
N PRO A 206 0.13 9.53 -28.37
CA PRO A 206 -0.60 8.31 -28.70
C PRO A 206 -0.42 7.26 -27.62
N ILE A 207 -1.41 6.37 -27.46
CA ILE A 207 -1.31 5.23 -26.55
C ILE A 207 -0.41 4.16 -27.20
N ASP A 208 0.62 3.73 -26.50
CA ASP A 208 1.40 2.56 -26.86
C ASP A 208 0.78 1.29 -26.27
N TRP A 209 -0.15 0.68 -26.99
CA TRP A 209 -0.85 -0.53 -26.59
C TRP A 209 0.08 -1.70 -26.26
N SER A 210 1.24 -1.80 -26.93
CA SER A 210 2.23 -2.83 -26.65
C SER A 210 2.81 -2.66 -25.24
N SER A 211 3.17 -1.43 -24.83
CA SER A 211 3.62 -1.15 -23.47
C SER A 211 2.53 -1.39 -22.43
N VAL A 212 1.26 -1.06 -22.74
CA VAL A 212 0.12 -1.36 -21.86
C VAL A 212 0.01 -2.87 -21.64
N LEU A 213 0.03 -3.67 -22.71
CA LEU A 213 -0.08 -5.13 -22.62
C LEU A 213 1.10 -5.74 -21.86
N MET A 214 2.33 -5.31 -22.16
CA MET A 214 3.53 -5.77 -21.43
C MET A 214 3.47 -5.42 -19.94
N SER A 215 2.97 -4.23 -19.59
CA SER A 215 2.79 -3.80 -18.20
C SER A 215 1.74 -4.66 -17.49
N ILE A 216 0.59 -4.93 -18.13
CA ILE A 216 -0.48 -5.77 -17.56
C ILE A 216 0.04 -7.19 -17.30
N ILE A 217 0.65 -7.81 -18.30
CA ILE A 217 1.18 -9.18 -18.17
C ILE A 217 2.33 -9.20 -17.15
N GLY A 218 3.28 -8.27 -17.26
CA GLY A 218 4.48 -8.24 -16.44
C GLY A 218 4.17 -8.04 -14.95
N PHE A 219 3.56 -6.91 -14.60
CA PHE A 219 3.22 -6.62 -13.20
C PHE A 219 2.11 -7.54 -12.69
N GLY A 220 1.14 -7.90 -13.53
CA GLY A 220 0.09 -8.84 -13.18
C GLY A 220 0.63 -10.21 -12.79
N SER A 221 1.49 -10.79 -13.61
CA SER A 221 2.11 -12.08 -13.33
C SER A 221 3.03 -12.03 -12.10
N MET A 222 3.82 -10.94 -11.91
CA MET A 222 4.64 -10.78 -10.71
C MET A 222 3.78 -10.72 -9.43
N LEU A 223 2.78 -9.86 -9.42
CA LEU A 223 1.90 -9.71 -8.24
C LEU A 223 1.11 -10.98 -7.96
N PHE A 224 0.61 -11.66 -9.01
CA PHE A 224 -0.06 -12.95 -8.87
C PHE A 224 0.89 -14.03 -8.31
N GLY A 225 2.09 -14.15 -8.86
CA GLY A 225 3.10 -15.10 -8.40
C GLY A 225 3.44 -14.89 -6.93
N PHE A 226 3.75 -13.66 -6.51
CA PHE A 226 4.01 -13.37 -5.09
C PHE A 226 2.80 -13.61 -4.19
N SER A 227 1.59 -13.28 -4.63
CA SER A 227 0.38 -13.56 -3.84
C SER A 227 0.09 -15.06 -3.70
N SER A 228 0.52 -15.87 -4.66
CA SER A 228 0.29 -17.31 -4.68
C SER A 228 1.21 -18.10 -3.74
N VAL A 229 2.37 -17.53 -3.34
CA VAL A 229 3.34 -18.17 -2.42
C VAL A 229 2.70 -18.55 -1.07
N GLY A 230 1.66 -17.84 -0.61
CA GLY A 230 0.93 -18.19 0.61
C GLY A 230 0.17 -19.53 0.54
N ASN A 231 -0.23 -19.94 -0.66
CA ASN A 231 -1.00 -21.17 -0.91
C ASN A 231 -0.18 -22.27 -1.58
N TYR A 232 0.89 -21.93 -2.29
CA TYR A 232 1.75 -22.82 -3.07
C TYR A 232 3.21 -22.63 -2.67
N SER A 233 4.04 -23.65 -2.89
CA SER A 233 5.49 -23.56 -2.70
C SER A 233 6.15 -22.72 -3.79
N TRP A 234 7.35 -22.18 -3.53
CA TRP A 234 8.19 -21.53 -4.55
C TRP A 234 8.51 -22.42 -5.74
N THR A 235 8.53 -23.75 -5.53
CA THR A 235 8.79 -24.76 -6.56
C THR A 235 7.54 -25.15 -7.35
N ASP A 236 6.37 -24.65 -6.98
CA ASP A 236 5.13 -24.91 -7.73
C ASP A 236 5.15 -24.18 -9.07
N PRO A 237 4.78 -24.84 -10.19
CA PRO A 237 4.73 -24.24 -11.52
C PRO A 237 3.92 -22.93 -11.57
N ILE A 238 2.82 -22.86 -10.81
CA ILE A 238 1.98 -21.65 -10.75
C ILE A 238 2.79 -20.46 -10.27
N VAL A 239 3.69 -20.64 -9.30
CA VAL A 239 4.50 -19.57 -8.71
C VAL A 239 5.67 -19.20 -9.62
N TYR A 240 6.58 -20.17 -9.88
CA TYR A 240 7.81 -19.81 -10.60
C TYR A 240 7.56 -19.43 -12.07
N VAL A 241 6.60 -20.08 -12.77
CA VAL A 241 6.30 -19.72 -14.16
C VAL A 241 5.71 -18.32 -14.23
N THR A 242 4.77 -17.97 -13.35
CA THR A 242 4.19 -16.62 -13.34
C THR A 242 5.22 -15.55 -12.98
N LEU A 243 6.14 -15.81 -12.04
CA LEU A 243 7.24 -14.90 -11.72
C LEU A 243 8.22 -14.74 -12.90
N ILE A 244 8.59 -15.81 -13.59
CA ILE A 244 9.46 -15.75 -14.78
C ILE A 244 8.78 -14.94 -15.89
N ILE A 245 7.51 -15.22 -16.20
CA ILE A 245 6.74 -14.45 -17.16
C ILE A 245 6.70 -12.97 -16.75
N GLY A 246 6.43 -12.71 -15.49
CA GLY A 246 6.40 -11.36 -14.94
C GLY A 246 7.71 -10.61 -15.14
N VAL A 247 8.84 -11.21 -14.78
CA VAL A 247 10.18 -10.62 -14.94
C VAL A 247 10.49 -10.36 -16.42
N ILE A 248 10.23 -11.32 -17.30
CA ILE A 248 10.48 -11.20 -18.76
C ILE A 248 9.67 -10.02 -19.34
N PHE A 249 8.36 -9.97 -19.05
CA PHE A 249 7.50 -8.91 -19.59
C PHE A 249 7.79 -7.54 -18.99
N VAL A 250 8.17 -7.45 -17.71
CA VAL A 250 8.63 -6.19 -17.10
C VAL A 250 9.96 -5.76 -17.74
N ALA A 251 10.89 -6.66 -18.00
CA ALA A 251 12.13 -6.35 -18.69
C ALA A 251 11.89 -5.82 -20.11
N PHE A 252 11.00 -6.46 -20.88
CA PHE A 252 10.57 -5.97 -22.19
C PHE A 252 9.87 -4.62 -22.12
N PHE A 253 9.00 -4.42 -21.14
CA PHE A 253 8.34 -3.14 -20.88
C PHE A 253 9.35 -2.01 -20.61
N VAL A 254 10.32 -2.24 -19.73
CA VAL A 254 11.39 -1.28 -19.42
C VAL A 254 12.23 -0.98 -20.64
N TRP A 255 12.69 -2.04 -21.36
CA TRP A 255 13.48 -1.90 -22.57
C TRP A 255 12.76 -1.08 -23.65
N ARG A 256 11.47 -1.37 -23.87
CA ARG A 256 10.65 -0.60 -24.81
C ARG A 256 10.48 0.85 -24.37
N SER A 257 10.17 1.08 -23.10
CA SER A 257 9.99 2.42 -22.53
C SER A 257 11.25 3.29 -22.62
N LEU A 258 12.43 2.68 -22.64
CA LEU A 258 13.69 3.41 -22.84
C LEU A 258 13.95 3.78 -24.32
N LYS A 259 13.31 3.08 -25.26
CA LYS A 259 13.53 3.29 -26.72
C LYS A 259 12.52 4.23 -27.37
N ILE A 260 11.29 4.30 -26.87
CA ILE A 260 10.24 5.14 -27.48
C ILE A 260 10.28 6.57 -26.94
N ASN A 261 9.88 7.53 -27.78
CA ASN A 261 9.91 8.95 -27.41
C ASN A 261 8.87 9.34 -26.35
N ASN A 262 7.69 8.69 -26.36
CA ASN A 262 6.60 8.95 -25.41
C ASN A 262 6.23 7.66 -24.65
N PRO A 263 7.06 7.23 -23.70
CA PRO A 263 6.80 5.99 -22.96
C PRO A 263 5.62 6.11 -22.01
N LEU A 264 4.98 4.96 -21.72
CA LEU A 264 3.94 4.83 -20.72
C LEU A 264 4.43 5.30 -19.33
N LEU A 265 5.63 4.85 -18.97
CA LEU A 265 6.39 5.32 -17.80
C LEU A 265 7.77 5.80 -18.22
N GLU A 266 8.15 6.96 -17.71
CA GLU A 266 9.45 7.55 -18.01
C GLU A 266 10.52 7.03 -17.05
N PHE A 267 11.22 5.97 -17.42
CA PHE A 267 12.28 5.37 -16.61
C PHE A 267 13.55 6.24 -16.51
N LYS A 268 13.63 7.36 -17.26
CA LYS A 268 14.69 8.35 -17.08
C LYS A 268 14.71 8.97 -15.68
N VAL A 269 13.63 8.84 -14.90
CA VAL A 269 13.60 9.20 -13.48
C VAL A 269 14.72 8.55 -12.67
N PHE A 270 15.15 7.34 -13.04
CA PHE A 270 16.26 6.63 -12.39
C PHE A 270 17.66 7.18 -12.69
N LYS A 271 17.78 8.14 -13.63
CA LYS A 271 19.05 8.89 -13.81
C LYS A 271 19.33 9.83 -12.64
N HIS A 272 18.32 10.17 -11.85
CA HIS A 272 18.45 10.98 -10.64
C HIS A 272 18.75 10.06 -9.45
N SER A 273 19.98 10.09 -8.95
CA SER A 273 20.46 9.18 -7.88
C SER A 273 19.60 9.26 -6.61
N ASP A 274 19.23 10.49 -6.20
CA ASP A 274 18.47 10.71 -4.99
C ASP A 274 17.02 10.18 -5.11
N TYR A 275 16.43 10.28 -6.31
CA TYR A 275 15.16 9.63 -6.61
C TYR A 275 15.28 8.10 -6.53
N THR A 276 16.30 7.53 -7.18
CA THR A 276 16.52 6.09 -7.21
C THR A 276 16.70 5.51 -5.81
N LEU A 277 17.53 6.14 -5.00
CA LEU A 277 17.76 5.72 -3.62
C LEU A 277 16.51 5.88 -2.77
N SER A 278 15.76 6.97 -2.93
CA SER A 278 14.47 7.17 -2.26
C SER A 278 13.46 6.08 -2.57
N VAL A 279 13.33 5.68 -3.84
CA VAL A 279 12.43 4.59 -4.26
C VAL A 279 12.84 3.26 -3.63
N ILE A 280 14.14 2.94 -3.62
CA ILE A 280 14.66 1.71 -3.00
C ILE A 280 14.38 1.70 -1.49
N LEU A 281 14.63 2.81 -0.79
CA LEU A 281 14.37 2.94 0.64
C LEU A 281 12.89 2.73 0.98
N VAL A 282 12.00 3.36 0.23
CA VAL A 282 10.55 3.19 0.39
C VAL A 282 10.13 1.75 0.10
N ALA A 283 10.67 1.14 -0.97
CA ALA A 283 10.38 -0.25 -1.34
C ALA A 283 10.77 -1.22 -0.21
N VAL A 284 11.97 -1.10 0.33
CA VAL A 284 12.48 -1.94 1.42
C VAL A 284 11.67 -1.73 2.72
N ALA A 285 11.30 -0.48 3.04
CA ALA A 285 10.43 -0.19 4.17
C ALA A 285 9.05 -0.87 4.02
N PHE A 286 8.48 -0.86 2.80
CA PHE A 286 7.21 -1.53 2.52
C PHE A 286 7.31 -3.06 2.52
N MET A 287 8.43 -3.64 2.11
CA MET A 287 8.69 -5.09 2.30
C MET A 287 8.57 -5.49 3.77
N SER A 288 9.26 -4.77 4.65
CA SER A 288 9.20 -5.02 6.08
C SER A 288 7.80 -4.74 6.64
N MET A 289 7.14 -3.65 6.23
CA MET A 289 5.86 -3.23 6.76
C MET A 289 4.73 -4.21 6.46
N ASN A 290 4.53 -4.56 5.19
CA ASN A 290 3.35 -5.33 4.77
C ASN A 290 3.42 -6.78 5.27
N GLY A 291 4.57 -7.43 5.12
CA GLY A 291 4.73 -8.78 5.62
C GLY A 291 4.54 -8.87 7.14
N PHE A 292 5.07 -7.91 7.88
CA PHE A 292 4.90 -7.84 9.33
C PHE A 292 3.44 -7.64 9.75
N THR A 293 2.71 -6.77 9.04
CA THR A 293 1.29 -6.49 9.31
C THR A 293 0.41 -7.73 9.13
N LEU A 294 0.81 -8.66 8.27
CA LEU A 294 0.14 -9.95 8.12
C LEU A 294 0.56 -10.96 9.21
N ILE A 295 1.87 -11.02 9.53
CA ILE A 295 2.43 -12.05 10.41
C ILE A 295 2.06 -11.81 11.88
N LEU A 296 1.98 -10.54 12.34
CA LEU A 296 1.67 -10.26 13.74
C LEU A 296 0.26 -10.72 14.17
N PRO A 297 -0.83 -10.51 13.42
CA PRO A 297 -2.12 -11.11 13.72
C PRO A 297 -2.13 -12.64 13.67
N LEU A 298 -1.40 -13.24 12.72
CA LEU A 298 -1.27 -14.69 12.64
C LEU A 298 -0.59 -15.25 13.90
N TYR A 299 0.49 -14.61 14.38
CA TYR A 299 1.13 -14.97 15.65
C TYR A 299 0.15 -14.89 16.83
N LEU A 300 -0.60 -13.80 16.96
CA LEU A 300 -1.56 -13.61 18.03
C LEU A 300 -2.64 -14.71 18.04
N GLN A 301 -3.15 -15.07 16.87
CA GLN A 301 -4.21 -16.07 16.73
C GLN A 301 -3.67 -17.51 16.87
N THR A 302 -2.53 -17.82 16.25
CA THR A 302 -1.99 -19.18 16.18
C THR A 302 -1.23 -19.58 17.45
N ILE A 303 -0.42 -18.67 18.02
CA ILE A 303 0.45 -18.97 19.15
C ILE A 303 -0.25 -18.65 20.48
N ARG A 304 -0.88 -17.46 20.54
CA ARG A 304 -1.52 -17.01 21.79
C ARG A 304 -3.00 -17.41 21.91
N GLY A 305 -3.61 -17.88 20.80
CA GLY A 305 -5.04 -18.24 20.78
C GLY A 305 -5.98 -17.06 20.93
N GLU A 306 -5.49 -15.83 20.63
CA GLU A 306 -6.29 -14.62 20.75
C GLU A 306 -7.36 -14.55 19.66
N SER A 307 -8.47 -13.87 19.95
CA SER A 307 -9.53 -13.65 18.98
C SER A 307 -9.06 -12.73 17.83
N PRO A 308 -9.67 -12.82 16.63
CA PRO A 308 -9.42 -11.87 15.55
C PRO A 308 -9.64 -10.41 15.94
N LEU A 309 -10.60 -10.14 16.85
CA LEU A 309 -10.86 -8.81 17.37
C LEU A 309 -9.68 -8.27 18.18
N ILE A 310 -9.14 -9.06 19.12
CA ILE A 310 -7.97 -8.68 19.95
C ILE A 310 -6.76 -8.48 19.04
N SER A 311 -6.57 -9.33 18.03
CA SER A 311 -5.50 -9.16 17.05
C SER A 311 -5.62 -7.83 16.28
N GLY A 312 -6.83 -7.45 15.86
CA GLY A 312 -7.09 -6.17 15.22
C GLY A 312 -6.87 -4.97 16.15
N LEU A 313 -7.36 -5.06 17.41
CA LEU A 313 -7.17 -4.02 18.42
C LEU A 313 -5.69 -3.83 18.80
N THR A 314 -4.88 -4.88 18.72
CA THR A 314 -3.42 -4.81 18.95
C THR A 314 -2.72 -3.98 17.87
N LEU A 315 -3.20 -4.02 16.62
CA LEU A 315 -2.65 -3.25 15.51
C LEU A 315 -3.17 -1.80 15.46
N LEU A 316 -4.37 -1.56 15.98
CA LEU A 316 -5.06 -0.27 15.84
C LEU A 316 -4.25 0.93 16.38
N PRO A 317 -3.63 0.88 17.57
CA PRO A 317 -2.84 2.01 18.10
C PRO A 317 -1.67 2.38 17.18
N GLY A 318 -0.95 1.40 16.61
CA GLY A 318 0.12 1.64 15.66
C GLY A 318 -0.37 2.28 14.36
N ALA A 319 -1.54 1.88 13.90
CA ALA A 319 -2.15 2.46 12.71
C ALA A 319 -2.66 3.89 12.94
N ILE A 320 -3.13 4.22 14.14
CA ILE A 320 -3.43 5.60 14.54
C ILE A 320 -2.14 6.43 14.55
N VAL A 321 -1.05 5.87 15.10
CA VAL A 321 0.25 6.55 15.15
C VAL A 321 0.75 6.90 13.74
N ILE A 322 0.78 5.95 12.80
CA ILE A 322 1.24 6.27 11.43
C ILE A 322 0.36 7.31 10.75
N GLY A 323 -0.96 7.23 10.94
CA GLY A 323 -1.90 8.20 10.38
C GLY A 323 -1.65 9.61 10.91
N LEU A 324 -1.65 9.79 12.24
CA LEU A 324 -1.48 11.09 12.89
C LEU A 324 -0.06 11.65 12.74
N MET A 325 0.96 10.78 12.71
CA MET A 325 2.35 11.21 12.61
C MET A 325 2.76 11.58 11.17
N ASN A 326 2.14 11.04 10.13
CA ASN A 326 2.49 11.41 8.75
C ASN A 326 2.42 12.93 8.47
N PRO A 327 1.37 13.69 8.85
CA PRO A 327 1.38 15.15 8.71
C PRO A 327 2.45 15.84 9.58
N VAL A 328 2.74 15.30 10.76
CA VAL A 328 3.76 15.85 11.67
C VAL A 328 5.15 15.65 11.07
N THR A 329 5.46 14.43 10.65
CA THR A 329 6.75 14.09 9.99
C THR A 329 6.92 14.85 8.67
N GLY A 330 5.83 15.09 7.92
CA GLY A 330 5.86 15.94 6.75
C GLY A 330 6.25 17.39 7.04
N ARG A 331 5.77 17.97 8.16
CA ARG A 331 6.19 19.32 8.60
C ARG A 331 7.63 19.34 9.11
N ILE A 332 8.05 18.29 9.80
CA ILE A 332 9.44 18.17 10.27
C ILE A 332 10.37 18.04 9.06
N PHE A 333 9.98 17.29 8.04
CA PHE A 333 10.70 17.16 6.78
C PHE A 333 10.93 18.51 6.11
N ASP A 334 9.91 19.36 6.01
CA ASP A 334 10.02 20.69 5.40
C ASP A 334 11.07 21.60 6.11
N ARG A 335 11.45 21.25 7.36
CA ARG A 335 12.48 22.00 8.16
C ARG A 335 13.84 21.31 8.23
N MET A 336 13.86 19.99 8.37
CA MET A 336 15.06 19.20 8.68
C MET A 336 15.63 18.45 7.47
N GLY A 337 14.84 18.30 6.38
CA GLY A 337 15.20 17.51 5.21
C GLY A 337 15.00 16.01 5.38
N GLY A 338 15.12 15.25 4.28
CA GLY A 338 14.77 13.84 4.21
C GLY A 338 15.79 12.88 4.78
N ARG A 339 17.11 13.17 4.67
CA ARG A 339 18.18 12.26 5.08
C ARG A 339 18.10 11.87 6.56
N ASN A 340 18.07 12.86 7.44
CA ASN A 340 18.04 12.61 8.88
C ASN A 340 16.78 11.88 9.31
N MET A 341 15.66 12.20 8.68
CA MET A 341 14.40 11.51 8.93
C MET A 341 14.42 10.05 8.45
N ALA A 342 14.98 9.79 7.27
CA ALA A 342 15.14 8.44 6.76
C ALA A 342 16.05 7.59 7.67
N ILE A 343 17.19 8.13 8.12
CA ILE A 343 18.12 7.45 9.04
C ILE A 343 17.43 7.13 10.36
N THR A 344 16.81 8.13 11.00
CA THR A 344 16.14 7.94 12.29
C THR A 344 14.95 6.97 12.17
N GLY A 345 14.14 7.13 11.12
CA GLY A 345 12.99 6.27 10.89
C GLY A 345 13.37 4.82 10.60
N MET A 346 14.41 4.59 9.77
CA MET A 346 14.92 3.24 9.50
C MET A 346 15.59 2.61 10.72
N PHE A 347 16.31 3.39 11.53
CA PHE A 347 16.83 2.93 12.81
C PHE A 347 15.72 2.46 13.74
N LEU A 348 14.69 3.30 13.95
CA LEU A 348 13.54 2.93 14.77
C LEU A 348 12.82 1.69 14.23
N LEU A 349 12.63 1.60 12.92
CA LEU A 349 12.01 0.45 12.27
C LEU A 349 12.84 -0.82 12.51
N THR A 350 14.15 -0.76 12.37
CA THR A 350 15.05 -1.90 12.59
C THR A 350 15.06 -2.33 14.06
N ALA A 351 15.33 -1.38 14.96
CA ALA A 351 15.39 -1.65 16.39
C ALA A 351 14.09 -2.23 16.94
N THR A 352 12.95 -1.62 16.59
CA THR A 352 11.64 -2.10 17.08
C THR A 352 11.21 -3.41 16.41
N THR A 353 11.56 -3.67 15.15
CA THR A 353 11.27 -4.98 14.53
C THR A 353 12.10 -6.08 15.17
N ALA A 354 13.35 -5.80 15.55
CA ALA A 354 14.23 -6.76 16.25
C ALA A 354 13.67 -7.18 17.62
N THR A 355 12.91 -6.32 18.31
CA THR A 355 12.29 -6.69 19.60
C THR A 355 11.23 -7.79 19.48
N PHE A 356 10.72 -8.05 18.28
CA PHE A 356 9.79 -9.15 18.02
C PHE A 356 10.49 -10.51 17.77
N ILE A 357 11.81 -10.55 17.61
CA ILE A 357 12.55 -11.81 17.40
C ILE A 357 12.40 -12.75 18.61
N PRO A 358 12.57 -12.32 19.87
CA PRO A 358 12.49 -13.21 21.03
C PRO A 358 11.06 -13.49 21.51
N VAL A 359 10.01 -13.23 20.71
CA VAL A 359 8.62 -13.46 21.13
C VAL A 359 8.35 -14.93 21.47
N THR A 360 7.45 -15.11 22.45
CA THR A 360 7.02 -16.43 22.94
C THR A 360 5.49 -16.42 23.13
N ASP A 361 4.91 -17.57 23.45
CA ASP A 361 3.49 -17.70 23.85
C ASP A 361 3.10 -16.84 25.06
N LYS A 362 4.05 -16.42 25.90
CA LYS A 362 3.86 -15.62 27.10
C LYS A 362 4.12 -14.12 26.96
N THR A 363 4.58 -13.67 25.76
CA THR A 363 4.88 -12.25 25.53
C THR A 363 3.64 -11.38 25.76
N PRO A 364 3.66 -10.35 26.66
CA PRO A 364 2.49 -9.53 26.95
C PRO A 364 1.96 -8.79 25.70
N ILE A 365 0.64 -8.65 25.57
CA ILE A 365 0.03 -7.90 24.46
C ILE A 365 0.45 -6.42 24.51
N SER A 366 0.54 -5.84 25.71
CA SER A 366 1.01 -4.46 25.90
C SER A 366 2.40 -4.23 25.31
N TYR A 367 3.32 -5.19 25.45
CA TYR A 367 4.63 -5.17 24.82
C TYR A 367 4.50 -5.09 23.29
N LEU A 368 3.68 -5.95 22.68
CA LEU A 368 3.48 -5.99 21.24
C LEU A 368 2.87 -4.67 20.74
N VAL A 369 1.88 -4.13 21.45
CA VAL A 369 1.23 -2.85 21.12
C VAL A 369 2.24 -1.69 21.14
N VAL A 370 3.02 -1.55 22.21
CA VAL A 370 3.96 -0.43 22.40
C VAL A 370 5.04 -0.47 21.31
N PHE A 371 5.67 -1.63 21.09
CA PHE A 371 6.72 -1.73 20.07
C PHE A 371 6.16 -1.62 18.65
N TYR A 372 4.93 -2.07 18.40
CA TYR A 372 4.26 -1.85 17.13
C TYR A 372 3.94 -0.37 16.89
N MET A 373 3.53 0.39 17.91
CA MET A 373 3.34 1.85 17.81
C MET A 373 4.64 2.57 17.45
N VAL A 374 5.75 2.27 18.15
CA VAL A 374 7.07 2.87 17.86
C VAL A 374 7.54 2.50 16.46
N ARG A 375 7.29 1.26 16.04
CA ARG A 375 7.58 0.80 14.69
C ARG A 375 6.80 1.59 13.63
N MET A 376 5.51 1.82 13.83
CA MET A 376 4.67 2.60 12.91
C MET A 376 5.07 4.07 12.87
N PHE A 377 5.53 4.62 14.00
CA PHE A 377 6.15 5.95 14.03
C PHE A 377 7.42 5.99 13.17
N GLY A 378 8.31 5.00 13.29
CA GLY A 378 9.49 4.87 12.42
C GLY A 378 9.12 4.84 10.94
N ILE A 379 8.10 4.06 10.56
CA ILE A 379 7.60 4.00 9.17
C ILE A 379 7.09 5.38 8.70
N SER A 380 6.40 6.15 9.54
CA SER A 380 5.92 7.49 9.17
C SER A 380 7.08 8.46 8.88
N MET A 381 8.21 8.31 9.57
CA MET A 381 9.43 9.10 9.33
C MET A 381 10.16 8.71 8.04
N VAL A 382 9.91 7.52 7.51
CA VAL A 382 10.56 7.04 6.27
C VAL A 382 9.68 7.29 5.06
N THR A 383 8.44 6.83 5.07
CA THR A 383 7.65 6.67 3.84
C THR A 383 7.37 7.98 3.11
N MET A 384 6.77 8.96 3.79
CA MET A 384 6.42 10.24 3.15
C MET A 384 7.61 11.18 2.98
N PRO A 385 8.48 11.38 3.99
CA PRO A 385 9.69 12.17 3.82
C PRO A 385 10.59 11.68 2.69
N THR A 386 10.90 10.38 2.65
CA THR A 386 11.76 9.81 1.60
C THR A 386 11.11 9.89 0.22
N THR A 387 9.80 9.63 0.12
CA THR A 387 9.06 9.83 -1.14
C THR A 387 9.15 11.29 -1.60
N THR A 388 9.03 12.25 -0.69
CA THR A 388 9.11 13.69 -1.00
C THR A 388 10.51 14.08 -1.46
N THR A 389 11.57 13.60 -0.79
CA THR A 389 12.96 13.80 -1.22
C THR A 389 13.15 13.29 -2.65
N GLY A 390 12.71 12.06 -2.94
CA GLY A 390 12.82 11.52 -4.29
C GLY A 390 12.08 12.36 -5.34
N ILE A 391 10.85 12.78 -5.05
CA ILE A 391 10.05 13.61 -5.97
C ILE A 391 10.67 15.00 -6.14
N ASN A 392 11.24 15.60 -5.10
CA ASN A 392 11.91 16.90 -5.17
C ASN A 392 13.18 16.86 -6.03
N ALA A 393 13.84 15.72 -6.14
CA ALA A 393 15.00 15.52 -7.00
C ALA A 393 14.64 15.46 -8.50
N LEU A 394 13.34 15.42 -8.84
CA LEU A 394 12.87 15.33 -10.22
C LEU A 394 12.44 16.68 -10.78
N PRO A 395 12.71 16.97 -12.08
CA PRO A 395 12.13 18.09 -12.76
C PRO A 395 10.60 17.97 -12.86
N LEU A 396 9.90 19.09 -12.95
CA LEU A 396 8.44 19.16 -12.88
C LEU A 396 7.71 18.23 -13.86
N ASN A 397 8.23 18.08 -15.07
CA ASN A 397 7.68 17.20 -16.11
C ASN A 397 7.80 15.70 -15.78
N LEU A 398 8.70 15.31 -14.85
CA LEU A 398 8.90 13.92 -14.45
C LEU A 398 8.19 13.54 -13.15
N ILE A 399 7.62 14.50 -12.40
CA ILE A 399 6.94 14.24 -11.11
C ILE A 399 5.83 13.19 -11.26
N GLY A 400 4.99 13.30 -12.28
CA GLY A 400 3.90 12.34 -12.52
C GLY A 400 4.43 10.93 -12.74
N SER A 401 5.43 10.77 -13.64
CA SER A 401 6.06 9.48 -13.89
C SER A 401 6.77 8.94 -12.65
N GLY A 402 7.50 9.80 -11.93
CA GLY A 402 8.19 9.41 -10.70
C GLY A 402 7.20 8.92 -9.62
N THR A 403 6.09 9.62 -9.43
CA THR A 403 5.05 9.20 -8.47
C THR A 403 4.49 7.83 -8.81
N VAL A 404 4.20 7.59 -10.10
CA VAL A 404 3.65 6.30 -10.56
C VAL A 404 4.67 5.19 -10.42
N VAL A 405 5.92 5.40 -10.82
CA VAL A 405 7.01 4.43 -10.69
C VAL A 405 7.20 4.06 -9.20
N ASN A 406 7.26 5.06 -8.31
CA ASN A 406 7.39 4.82 -6.87
C ASN A 406 6.23 3.97 -6.32
N ASN A 407 4.98 4.28 -6.68
CA ASN A 407 3.82 3.50 -6.24
C ASN A 407 3.83 2.06 -6.77
N THR A 408 4.21 1.88 -8.03
CA THR A 408 4.30 0.55 -8.67
C THR A 408 5.36 -0.32 -8.00
N ILE A 409 6.57 0.21 -7.82
CA ILE A 409 7.67 -0.49 -7.15
C ILE A 409 7.30 -0.82 -5.71
N ARG A 410 6.74 0.13 -4.98
CA ARG A 410 6.25 -0.06 -3.62
C ARG A 410 5.26 -1.23 -3.54
N GLN A 411 4.32 -1.34 -4.48
CA GLN A 411 3.32 -2.41 -4.51
C GLN A 411 3.94 -3.78 -4.78
N VAL A 412 4.86 -3.87 -5.75
CA VAL A 412 5.57 -5.12 -6.07
C VAL A 412 6.41 -5.58 -4.87
N PHE A 413 7.20 -4.67 -4.29
CA PHE A 413 8.06 -5.00 -3.14
C PHE A 413 7.26 -5.32 -1.88
N ALA A 414 6.12 -4.68 -1.66
CA ALA A 414 5.19 -5.04 -0.58
C ALA A 414 4.70 -6.48 -0.71
N SER A 415 4.28 -6.89 -1.92
CA SER A 415 3.86 -8.26 -2.20
C SER A 415 5.01 -9.26 -2.05
N MET A 416 6.19 -8.94 -2.58
CA MET A 416 7.39 -9.76 -2.46
C MET A 416 7.81 -9.94 -0.99
N GLY A 417 7.82 -8.87 -0.20
CA GLY A 417 8.13 -8.94 1.22
C GLY A 417 7.18 -9.86 1.99
N THR A 418 5.88 -9.72 1.74
CA THR A 418 4.86 -10.60 2.33
C THR A 418 5.08 -12.07 1.94
N ALA A 419 5.33 -12.34 0.65
CA ALA A 419 5.60 -13.69 0.15
C ALA A 419 6.82 -14.33 0.83
N ILE A 420 7.93 -13.59 0.93
CA ILE A 420 9.15 -14.07 1.56
C ILE A 420 8.92 -14.37 3.05
N LEU A 421 8.29 -13.46 3.78
CA LEU A 421 8.06 -13.65 5.22
C LEU A 421 7.16 -14.86 5.50
N VAL A 422 6.04 -14.98 4.76
CA VAL A 422 5.12 -16.12 4.91
C VAL A 422 5.80 -17.44 4.54
N SER A 423 6.55 -17.46 3.44
CA SER A 423 7.28 -18.66 3.01
C SER A 423 8.32 -19.11 4.04
N VAL A 424 9.14 -18.18 4.55
CA VAL A 424 10.13 -18.51 5.58
C VAL A 424 9.44 -19.04 6.84
N MET A 425 8.38 -18.34 7.30
CA MET A 425 7.59 -18.80 8.45
C MET A 425 7.08 -20.22 8.25
N SER A 426 6.40 -20.48 7.12
CA SER A 426 5.80 -21.79 6.83
C SER A 426 6.82 -22.90 6.70
N ASN A 427 7.90 -22.69 5.92
CA ASN A 427 8.93 -23.69 5.71
C ASN A 427 9.68 -24.04 7.00
N ILE A 428 10.04 -23.04 7.81
CA ILE A 428 10.70 -23.28 9.11
C ILE A 428 9.74 -24.00 10.06
N THR A 429 8.46 -23.63 10.09
CA THR A 429 7.45 -24.33 10.89
C THR A 429 7.35 -25.79 10.46
N LEU A 430 7.20 -26.07 9.17
CA LEU A 430 7.08 -27.44 8.64
C LEU A 430 8.31 -28.29 8.97
N ASN A 431 9.51 -27.76 8.77
CA ASN A 431 10.75 -28.47 9.03
C ASN A 431 11.00 -28.80 10.53
N ASN A 432 10.36 -28.04 11.43
CA ASN A 432 10.45 -28.25 12.87
C ASN A 432 9.21 -28.94 13.45
N THR A 433 8.18 -29.20 12.65
CA THR A 433 6.98 -29.93 13.09
C THR A 433 7.31 -31.40 13.31
N PRO A 434 6.93 -32.00 14.48
CA PRO A 434 7.22 -33.40 14.77
C PRO A 434 6.51 -34.34 13.80
N ALA A 435 7.08 -35.52 13.60
CA ALA A 435 6.50 -36.54 12.74
C ALA A 435 5.10 -36.96 13.23
N GLN A 436 4.21 -37.36 12.32
CA GLN A 436 2.85 -37.79 12.65
C GLN A 436 2.81 -39.01 13.62
N THR A 437 3.87 -39.82 13.67
CA THR A 437 3.99 -40.92 14.64
C THR A 437 3.96 -40.44 16.09
N VAL A 438 4.47 -39.23 16.37
CA VAL A 438 4.40 -38.63 17.71
C VAL A 438 2.96 -38.20 18.05
N MET A 439 2.16 -37.82 17.04
CA MET A 439 0.75 -37.47 17.22
C MET A 439 -0.07 -38.69 17.67
N SER A 440 0.17 -39.86 17.09
CA SER A 440 -0.54 -41.10 17.44
C SER A 440 -0.14 -41.68 18.82
N GLN A 441 1.12 -41.49 19.22
CA GLN A 441 1.64 -42.05 20.48
C GLN A 441 1.47 -41.10 21.68
N THR A 442 1.70 -39.81 21.46
CA THR A 442 1.69 -38.77 22.53
C THR A 442 1.09 -37.43 22.03
N PRO A 443 -0.26 -37.33 21.92
CA PRO A 443 -0.91 -36.15 21.36
C PRO A 443 -0.58 -34.83 22.06
N VAL A 444 -0.41 -34.88 23.40
CA VAL A 444 -0.05 -33.69 24.20
C VAL A 444 1.35 -33.18 23.88
N LEU A 445 2.32 -34.11 23.71
CA LEU A 445 3.69 -33.79 23.34
C LEU A 445 3.72 -33.22 21.91
N PHE A 446 2.97 -33.83 20.97
CA PHE A 446 2.84 -33.35 19.61
C PHE A 446 2.33 -31.89 19.59
N LYS A 447 1.28 -31.57 20.34
CA LYS A 447 0.74 -30.20 20.43
C LYS A 447 1.78 -29.20 20.96
N LYS A 448 2.55 -29.57 21.99
CA LYS A 448 3.60 -28.73 22.57
C LYS A 448 4.75 -28.50 21.57
N LEU A 449 5.22 -29.52 20.91
CA LEU A 449 6.31 -29.42 19.92
C LEU A 449 5.86 -28.66 18.68
N SER A 450 4.62 -28.85 18.20
CA SER A 450 4.04 -28.07 17.09
C SER A 450 3.91 -26.60 17.44
N LEU A 451 3.53 -26.24 18.68
CA LEU A 451 3.53 -24.86 19.12
C LEU A 451 4.94 -24.27 19.11
N GLN A 452 5.94 -25.00 19.56
CA GLN A 452 7.34 -24.57 19.50
C GLN A 452 7.83 -24.40 18.05
N ALA A 453 7.50 -25.33 17.15
CA ALA A 453 7.81 -25.23 15.73
C ALA A 453 7.22 -23.95 15.10
N ASN A 454 5.97 -23.63 15.41
CA ASN A 454 5.33 -22.38 14.99
C ASN A 454 6.07 -21.15 15.55
N ILE A 455 6.40 -21.11 16.84
CA ILE A 455 7.15 -20.00 17.46
C ILE A 455 8.48 -19.77 16.72
N VAL A 456 9.20 -20.85 16.40
CA VAL A 456 10.45 -20.76 15.64
C VAL A 456 10.20 -20.18 14.25
N GLY A 457 9.16 -20.63 13.54
CA GLY A 457 8.79 -20.09 12.23
C GLY A 457 8.51 -18.57 12.28
N PHE A 458 7.74 -18.10 13.28
CA PHE A 458 7.48 -16.67 13.46
C PHE A 458 8.75 -15.86 13.78
N ARG A 459 9.64 -16.38 14.64
CA ARG A 459 10.93 -15.75 14.94
C ARG A 459 11.77 -15.53 13.70
N TYR A 460 11.90 -16.52 12.84
CA TYR A 460 12.64 -16.38 11.57
C TYR A 460 11.99 -15.36 10.63
N ALA A 461 10.67 -15.31 10.57
CA ALA A 461 9.99 -14.26 9.81
C ALA A 461 10.31 -12.86 10.35
N PHE A 462 10.35 -12.68 11.68
CA PHE A 462 10.76 -11.39 12.27
C PHE A 462 12.24 -11.09 12.03
N VAL A 463 13.14 -12.08 12.00
CA VAL A 463 14.54 -11.90 11.59
C VAL A 463 14.62 -11.38 10.16
N ILE A 464 13.91 -11.99 9.22
CA ILE A 464 13.90 -11.51 7.82
C ILE A 464 13.31 -10.10 7.70
N SER A 465 12.22 -9.81 8.40
CA SER A 465 11.65 -8.44 8.43
C SER A 465 12.64 -7.41 8.98
N THR A 466 13.41 -7.80 10.03
CA THR A 466 14.47 -6.97 10.60
C THR A 466 15.61 -6.77 9.61
N SER A 467 15.99 -7.83 8.87
CA SER A 467 17.04 -7.75 7.85
C SER A 467 16.67 -6.77 6.72
N PHE A 468 15.41 -6.78 6.28
CA PHE A 468 14.94 -5.76 5.32
C PHE A 468 15.07 -4.35 5.89
N ALA A 469 14.63 -4.13 7.13
CA ALA A 469 14.75 -2.82 7.77
C ALA A 469 16.21 -2.39 7.96
N LEU A 470 17.11 -3.33 8.31
CA LEU A 470 18.55 -3.08 8.46
C LEU A 470 19.20 -2.69 7.13
N VAL A 471 18.87 -3.37 6.03
CA VAL A 471 19.31 -2.99 4.69
C VAL A 471 18.89 -1.55 4.38
N GLY A 472 17.62 -1.21 4.65
CA GLY A 472 17.12 0.15 4.49
C GLY A 472 17.85 1.14 5.40
N PHE A 473 18.18 0.78 6.64
CA PHE A 473 18.94 1.62 7.55
C PHE A 473 20.34 1.92 7.00
N ILE A 474 21.06 0.91 6.51
CA ILE A 474 22.37 1.08 5.88
C ILE A 474 22.27 1.99 4.63
N LEU A 475 21.29 1.74 3.77
CA LEU A 475 21.06 2.53 2.56
C LEU A 475 20.68 3.98 2.85
N SER A 476 20.05 4.28 3.98
CA SER A 476 19.63 5.63 4.35
C SER A 476 20.80 6.60 4.55
N PHE A 477 22.00 6.11 4.88
CA PHE A 477 23.21 6.95 5.00
C PHE A 477 23.69 7.52 3.67
N PHE A 478 23.35 6.88 2.55
CA PHE A 478 23.75 7.32 1.22
C PHE A 478 22.80 8.38 0.63
N LEU A 479 21.67 8.66 1.28
CA LEU A 479 20.76 9.73 0.85
C LEU A 479 21.44 11.08 1.05
N LYS A 480 21.43 11.93 0.02
CA LYS A 480 22.03 13.27 0.12
C LYS A 480 21.20 14.17 1.02
N SER A 481 21.86 15.15 1.62
CA SER A 481 21.17 16.17 2.40
C SER A 481 20.47 17.15 1.46
N ASP A 482 19.17 17.43 1.71
CA ASP A 482 18.41 18.41 0.90
C ASP A 482 19.05 19.83 0.93
N LYS A 483 19.96 20.11 1.87
CA LYS A 483 20.74 21.36 1.94
C LYS A 483 21.85 21.46 0.88
N GLU A 484 22.24 20.35 0.29
CA GLU A 484 23.27 20.30 -0.77
C GLU A 484 22.65 20.29 -2.17
N ALA A 485 21.32 20.19 -2.26
CA ALA A 485 20.57 20.10 -3.52
C ALA A 485 19.86 21.42 -3.91
N LEU A 486 19.91 22.46 -3.08
CA LEU A 486 19.45 23.84 -3.30
C LEU A 486 20.65 24.78 -3.53
#